data_a86bd2803965ab93a90a1cc5b5166567
#
_entry.id   a86bd2803965ab93a90a1cc5b5166567
#
_cell.length_a   1.000
_cell.length_b   1.000
_cell.length_c   1.000
_cell.angle_alpha   90.00
_cell.angle_beta   90.00
_cell.angle_gamma   90.00
#
_symmetry.space_group_name_H-M   'P 1'
#
loop_
_entity.id
_entity.type
_entity.pdbx_description
1 polymer ?
#
loop_
_entity_poly.entity_id
_entity_poly.type
_entity_poly.pdbx_seq_one_letter_code
_entity_poly.pdbx_strand_id
1 'polypeptide(L)'
;DGVASTQEVDDAIVYGPGLRWSFMGVCLTFHLAGGETGMKHMLEQFGPALKLPWKKLKAPKLDSKLKKAMISGTKKQAGKYSIKNLEEQRDIFLIEIMKTLNKNQRNNFPNWGKSFNKF
;
A
#
# COMPACT_ATOMS: atom_id res chain seq x y z
N ASP A 1 3.89 -7.08 -19.56
CA ASP A 1 3.45 -8.42 -19.98
C ASP A 1 1.96 -8.48 -20.35
N GLY A 2 1.19 -7.41 -20.11
CA GLY A 2 -0.24 -7.31 -20.47
C GLY A 2 -1.17 -8.13 -19.57
N VAL A 3 -0.73 -8.42 -18.33
CA VAL A 3 -1.51 -9.19 -17.35
C VAL A 3 -2.61 -8.33 -16.71
N ALA A 4 -2.35 -7.04 -16.51
CA ALA A 4 -3.28 -6.12 -15.89
C ALA A 4 -3.12 -4.70 -16.46
N SER A 5 -4.19 -3.90 -16.40
CA SER A 5 -4.15 -2.46 -16.69
C SER A 5 -3.53 -1.70 -15.50
N THR A 6 -3.16 -0.45 -15.71
CA THR A 6 -2.67 0.43 -14.63
C THR A 6 -3.72 0.61 -13.52
N GLN A 7 -4.99 0.71 -13.88
CA GLN A 7 -6.11 0.82 -12.94
C GLN A 7 -6.21 -0.42 -12.06
N GLU A 8 -6.18 -1.62 -12.63
CA GLU A 8 -6.27 -2.87 -11.87
C GLU A 8 -5.09 -3.07 -10.92
N VAL A 9 -3.88 -2.64 -11.33
CA VAL A 9 -2.70 -2.66 -10.44
C VAL A 9 -2.88 -1.71 -9.26
N ASP A 10 -3.35 -0.49 -9.50
CA ASP A 10 -3.59 0.49 -8.43
C ASP A 10 -4.71 0.03 -7.50
N ASP A 11 -5.81 -0.47 -8.04
CA ASP A 11 -6.94 -0.97 -7.25
C ASP A 11 -6.54 -2.14 -6.34
N ALA A 12 -5.67 -3.02 -6.82
CA ALA A 12 -5.15 -4.12 -6.01
C ALA A 12 -4.38 -3.63 -4.76
N ILE A 13 -3.69 -2.49 -4.87
CA ILE A 13 -3.00 -1.88 -3.71
C ILE A 13 -3.98 -1.09 -2.85
N VAL A 14 -4.79 -0.22 -3.44
CA VAL A 14 -5.73 0.67 -2.73
C VAL A 14 -6.72 -0.13 -1.88
N TYR A 15 -7.37 -1.14 -2.45
CA TYR A 15 -8.37 -1.97 -1.76
C TYR A 15 -7.78 -3.20 -1.05
N GLY A 16 -6.51 -3.46 -1.22
CA GLY A 16 -5.77 -4.53 -0.58
C GLY A 16 -4.92 -4.04 0.61
N PRO A 17 -3.60 -4.09 0.49
CA PRO A 17 -2.69 -3.74 1.58
C PRO A 17 -2.76 -2.25 1.97
N GLY A 18 -3.08 -1.35 1.05
CA GLY A 18 -3.12 0.08 1.29
C GLY A 18 -4.10 0.50 2.38
N LEU A 19 -5.28 -0.10 2.43
CA LEU A 19 -6.26 0.14 3.50
C LEU A 19 -5.70 -0.21 4.88
N ARG A 20 -5.00 -1.33 5.00
CA ARG A 20 -4.41 -1.76 6.26
C ARG A 20 -3.23 -0.89 6.66
N TRP A 21 -2.38 -0.56 5.71
CA TRP A 21 -1.17 0.23 5.96
C TRP A 21 -1.44 1.69 6.29
N SER A 22 -2.65 2.18 6.05
CA SER A 22 -3.04 3.53 6.48
C SER A 22 -3.15 3.68 8.00
N PHE A 23 -3.32 2.58 8.76
CA PHE A 23 -3.47 2.62 10.22
C PHE A 23 -2.60 1.61 10.98
N MET A 24 -2.13 0.52 10.34
CA MET A 24 -1.20 -0.42 10.95
C MET A 24 -0.05 -0.74 10.00
N GLY A 25 1.16 -0.88 10.53
CA GLY A 25 2.33 -1.25 9.75
C GLY A 25 2.41 -2.74 9.46
N VAL A 26 3.45 -3.13 8.72
CA VAL A 26 3.68 -4.50 8.25
C VAL A 26 3.81 -5.48 9.41
N CYS A 27 4.54 -5.12 10.46
CA CYS A 27 4.77 -6.01 11.61
C CYS A 27 3.47 -6.36 12.33
N LEU A 28 2.60 -5.38 12.57
CA LEU A 28 1.31 -5.60 13.22
C LEU A 28 0.36 -6.40 12.31
N THR A 29 0.39 -6.15 11.00
CA THR A 29 -0.37 -6.95 10.03
C THR A 29 0.02 -8.42 10.11
N PHE A 30 1.31 -8.74 10.15
CA PHE A 30 1.79 -10.11 10.30
C PHE A 30 1.50 -10.71 11.66
N HIS A 31 1.56 -9.90 12.72
CA HIS A 31 1.17 -10.34 14.07
C HIS A 31 -0.30 -10.82 14.10
N LEU A 32 -1.20 -10.05 13.51
CA LEU A 32 -2.61 -10.41 13.40
C LEU A 32 -2.84 -11.63 12.49
N ALA A 33 -2.08 -11.76 11.41
CA ALA A 33 -2.15 -12.92 10.52
C ALA A 33 -1.73 -14.23 11.20
N GLY A 34 -0.92 -14.16 12.28
CA GLY A 34 -0.53 -15.31 13.08
C GLY A 34 -1.62 -15.82 14.05
N GLY A 35 -2.81 -15.21 14.06
CA GLY A 35 -3.91 -15.58 14.96
C GLY A 35 -3.58 -15.38 16.43
N GLU A 36 -4.09 -16.24 17.31
CA GLU A 36 -3.94 -16.08 18.78
C GLU A 36 -2.50 -16.08 19.27
N THR A 37 -1.61 -16.80 18.60
CA THR A 37 -0.17 -16.84 18.95
C THR A 37 0.65 -15.76 18.25
N GLY A 38 0.02 -14.99 17.34
CA GLY A 38 0.58 -13.80 16.75
C GLY A 38 1.84 -14.03 15.91
N MET A 39 2.80 -13.13 16.03
CA MET A 39 4.05 -13.15 15.25
C MET A 39 4.84 -14.46 15.43
N LYS A 40 4.75 -15.11 16.58
CA LYS A 40 5.42 -16.41 16.82
C LYS A 40 4.95 -17.43 15.78
N HIS A 41 3.65 -17.65 15.67
CA HIS A 41 3.07 -18.59 14.70
C HIS A 41 3.40 -18.18 13.26
N MET A 42 3.31 -16.89 12.95
CA MET A 42 3.65 -16.37 11.63
C MET A 42 5.10 -16.71 11.23
N LEU A 43 6.05 -16.54 12.16
CA LEU A 43 7.47 -16.86 11.90
C LEU A 43 7.73 -18.36 11.83
N GLU A 44 7.05 -19.17 12.64
CA GLU A 44 7.17 -20.63 12.61
C GLU A 44 6.63 -21.20 11.29
N GLN A 45 5.51 -20.68 10.80
CA GLN A 45 4.88 -21.15 9.58
C GLN A 45 5.59 -20.68 8.31
N PHE A 46 5.92 -19.40 8.22
CA PHE A 46 6.47 -18.79 7.01
C PHE A 46 7.99 -18.58 7.04
N GLY A 47 8.61 -18.63 8.22
CA GLY A 47 10.06 -18.50 8.36
C GLY A 47 10.86 -19.44 7.46
N PRO A 48 10.49 -20.72 7.32
CA PRO A 48 11.17 -21.64 6.39
C PRO A 48 11.15 -21.16 4.94
N ALA A 49 10.12 -20.44 4.50
CA ALA A 49 10.04 -19.90 3.16
C ALA A 49 11.09 -18.82 2.86
N LEU A 50 11.64 -18.16 3.89
CA LEU A 50 12.71 -17.19 3.74
C LEU A 50 14.02 -17.82 3.22
N LYS A 51 14.16 -19.16 3.32
CA LYS A 51 15.31 -19.92 2.79
C LYS A 51 15.14 -20.28 1.31
N LEU A 52 13.97 -20.03 0.72
CA LEU A 52 13.74 -20.31 -0.69
C LEU A 52 14.59 -19.36 -1.56
N PRO A 53 15.08 -19.84 -2.72
CA PRO A 53 15.85 -19.02 -3.62
C PRO A 53 14.97 -17.89 -4.18
N TRP A 54 15.23 -16.67 -3.72
CA TRP A 54 14.59 -15.48 -4.25
C TRP A 54 15.17 -15.20 -5.63
N LYS A 55 14.35 -15.18 -6.66
CA LYS A 55 14.78 -14.73 -7.99
C LYS A 55 15.18 -13.26 -7.91
N LYS A 56 16.38 -12.94 -8.40
CA LYS A 56 16.73 -11.53 -8.66
C LYS A 56 15.76 -10.99 -9.70
N LEU A 57 14.91 -10.07 -9.31
CA LEU A 57 14.05 -9.36 -10.24
C LEU A 57 14.93 -8.53 -11.17
N LYS A 58 14.84 -8.78 -12.47
CA LYS A 58 15.44 -7.90 -13.48
C LYS A 58 14.42 -6.82 -13.81
N ALA A 59 14.81 -5.57 -13.69
CA ALA A 59 13.97 -4.47 -14.14
C ALA A 59 13.64 -4.66 -15.64
N PRO A 60 12.39 -4.46 -16.05
CA PRO A 60 12.04 -4.51 -17.46
C PRO A 60 12.79 -3.43 -18.22
N LYS A 61 13.15 -3.72 -19.48
CA LYS A 61 13.75 -2.71 -20.34
C LYS A 61 12.72 -1.61 -20.60
N LEU A 62 13.08 -0.38 -20.26
CA LEU A 62 12.21 0.79 -20.46
C LEU A 62 12.23 1.22 -21.93
N ASP A 63 11.71 0.36 -22.80
CA ASP A 63 11.59 0.61 -24.22
C ASP A 63 10.39 1.52 -24.57
N SER A 64 10.28 1.88 -25.84
CA SER A 64 9.21 2.75 -26.33
C SER A 64 7.81 2.13 -26.16
N LYS A 65 7.68 0.81 -26.25
CA LYS A 65 6.41 0.09 -26.07
C LYS A 65 5.94 0.19 -24.64
N LEU A 66 6.82 -0.09 -23.67
CA LEU A 66 6.50 0.02 -22.25
C LEU A 66 6.17 1.46 -21.85
N LYS A 67 6.99 2.43 -22.29
CA LYS A 67 6.73 3.86 -22.03
C LYS A 67 5.34 4.28 -22.54
N LYS A 68 5.02 3.92 -23.80
CA LYS A 68 3.73 4.24 -24.39
C LYS A 68 2.56 3.61 -23.64
N ALA A 69 2.70 2.34 -23.25
CA ALA A 69 1.68 1.63 -22.47
C ALA A 69 1.42 2.31 -21.11
N MET A 70 2.46 2.65 -20.36
CA MET A 70 2.34 3.33 -19.06
C MET A 70 1.71 4.72 -19.22
N ILE A 71 2.19 5.54 -20.15
CA ILE A 71 1.67 6.89 -20.37
C ILE A 71 0.20 6.85 -20.78
N SER A 72 -0.18 5.97 -21.74
CA SER A 72 -1.56 5.88 -22.20
C SER A 72 -2.49 5.29 -21.13
N GLY A 73 -2.02 4.32 -20.35
CA GLY A 73 -2.77 3.71 -19.25
C GLY A 73 -3.07 4.73 -18.16
N THR A 74 -2.06 5.41 -17.66
CA THR A 74 -2.23 6.42 -16.60
C THR A 74 -3.04 7.63 -17.07
N LYS A 75 -2.88 8.04 -18.34
CA LYS A 75 -3.73 9.11 -18.91
C LYS A 75 -5.20 8.70 -18.98
N LYS A 76 -5.49 7.45 -19.37
CA LYS A 76 -6.86 6.91 -19.37
C LYS A 76 -7.43 6.86 -17.96
N GLN A 77 -6.65 6.43 -16.99
CA GLN A 77 -7.02 6.37 -15.58
C GLN A 77 -7.30 7.76 -15.00
N ALA A 78 -6.46 8.75 -15.26
CA ALA A 78 -6.65 10.14 -14.85
C ALA A 78 -7.89 10.79 -15.49
N GLY A 79 -8.33 10.29 -16.65
CA GLY A 79 -9.50 10.79 -17.33
C GLY A 79 -9.37 12.26 -17.74
N LYS A 80 -10.35 13.08 -17.32
CA LYS A 80 -10.39 14.53 -17.60
C LYS A 80 -9.67 15.40 -16.57
N TYR A 81 -9.16 14.80 -15.49
CA TYR A 81 -8.54 15.56 -14.41
C TYR A 81 -7.11 15.98 -14.77
N SER A 82 -6.77 17.24 -14.45
CA SER A 82 -5.42 17.73 -14.51
C SER A 82 -4.59 17.18 -13.34
N ILE A 83 -3.26 17.23 -13.44
CA ILE A 83 -2.37 16.87 -12.31
C ILE A 83 -2.74 17.68 -11.08
N LYS A 84 -2.95 18.99 -11.21
CA LYS A 84 -3.36 19.85 -10.09
C LYS A 84 -4.66 19.39 -9.42
N ASN A 85 -5.67 19.01 -10.21
CA ASN A 85 -6.90 18.48 -9.62
C ASN A 85 -6.68 17.17 -8.88
N LEU A 86 -5.83 16.29 -9.42
CA LEU A 86 -5.49 15.01 -8.75
C LEU A 86 -4.70 15.26 -7.45
N GLU A 87 -3.81 16.25 -7.41
CA GLU A 87 -3.10 16.66 -6.21
C GLU A 87 -4.06 17.19 -5.13
N GLU A 88 -4.98 18.06 -5.51
CA GLU A 88 -6.00 18.60 -4.61
C GLU A 88 -6.88 17.46 -4.02
N GLN A 89 -7.30 16.52 -4.86
CA GLN A 89 -8.07 15.35 -4.38
C GLN A 89 -7.24 14.46 -3.44
N ARG A 90 -5.99 14.18 -3.78
CA ARG A 90 -5.06 13.44 -2.90
C ARG A 90 -4.97 14.10 -1.52
N ASP A 91 -4.79 15.40 -1.47
CA ASP A 91 -4.61 16.13 -0.22
C ASP A 91 -5.87 16.09 0.64
N ILE A 92 -7.05 16.19 0.03
CA ILE A 92 -8.33 16.02 0.73
C ILE A 92 -8.41 14.63 1.38
N PHE A 93 -8.14 13.55 0.62
CA PHE A 93 -8.18 12.19 1.15
C PHE A 93 -7.17 11.97 2.27
N LEU A 94 -5.93 12.46 2.12
CA LEU A 94 -4.91 12.34 3.16
C LEU A 94 -5.33 13.05 4.45
N ILE A 95 -5.92 14.25 4.35
CA ILE A 95 -6.43 15.00 5.50
C ILE A 95 -7.54 14.22 6.20
N GLU A 96 -8.48 13.64 5.46
CA GLU A 96 -9.58 12.86 6.06
C GLU A 96 -9.07 11.57 6.74
N ILE A 97 -8.11 10.86 6.14
CA ILE A 97 -7.44 9.72 6.77
C ILE A 97 -6.76 10.16 8.07
N MET A 98 -6.00 11.26 8.04
CA MET A 98 -5.33 11.80 9.23
C MET A 98 -6.32 12.21 10.33
N LYS A 99 -7.43 12.85 9.98
CA LYS A 99 -8.50 13.18 10.93
C LYS A 99 -9.07 11.91 11.58
N THR A 100 -9.32 10.87 10.78
CA THR A 100 -9.84 9.59 11.26
C THR A 100 -8.85 8.91 12.20
N LEU A 101 -7.57 8.89 11.84
CA LEU A 101 -6.50 8.35 12.68
C LEU A 101 -6.41 9.11 14.02
N ASN A 102 -6.38 10.44 13.98
CA ASN A 102 -6.31 11.28 15.17
C ASN A 102 -7.52 11.11 16.09
N LYS A 103 -8.72 11.00 15.53
CA LYS A 103 -9.95 10.75 16.29
C LYS A 103 -9.90 9.42 17.03
N ASN A 104 -9.44 8.36 16.36
CA ASN A 104 -9.40 7.02 16.93
C ASN A 104 -8.24 6.81 17.93
N GLN A 105 -7.11 7.51 17.75
CA GLN A 105 -6.01 7.50 18.72
C GLN A 105 -6.42 8.05 20.08
N ARG A 106 -7.34 9.04 20.14
CA ARG A 106 -7.87 9.60 21.38
C ARG A 106 -8.79 8.62 22.14
N ASN A 107 -9.32 7.60 21.47
CA ASN A 107 -10.30 6.65 21.97
C ASN A 107 -9.69 5.33 22.49
N ASN A 108 -8.46 5.32 23.01
CA ASN A 108 -7.79 4.16 23.63
C ASN A 108 -7.45 2.99 22.69
N PHE A 109 -7.35 3.20 21.39
CA PHE A 109 -6.71 2.20 20.53
C PHE A 109 -5.22 2.07 20.85
N PRO A 110 -4.67 0.85 20.89
CA PRO A 110 -3.27 0.64 21.23
C PRO A 110 -2.40 1.40 20.26
N ASN A 111 -1.48 2.16 20.75
CA ASN A 111 -0.31 2.87 20.20
C ASN A 111 -0.11 2.93 18.66
N TRP A 112 -1.17 2.80 17.87
CA TRP A 112 -1.11 2.93 16.43
C TRP A 112 -0.79 4.39 16.08
N GLY A 113 0.39 4.63 15.55
CA GLY A 113 0.81 5.95 15.09
C GLY A 113 1.26 6.96 16.15
N LYS A 114 1.46 6.59 17.43
CA LYS A 114 1.98 7.51 18.47
C LYS A 114 3.36 8.10 18.20
N SER A 115 4.09 7.56 17.24
CA SER A 115 5.39 8.11 16.81
C SER A 115 5.27 9.40 16.00
N PHE A 116 4.09 9.76 15.50
CA PHE A 116 3.88 10.99 14.72
C PHE A 116 3.80 12.28 15.56
N ASN A 117 3.61 12.17 16.86
CA ASN A 117 3.57 13.34 17.76
C ASN A 117 4.97 13.85 18.17
N LYS A 118 6.03 13.43 17.49
CA LYS A 118 7.42 13.86 17.76
C LYS A 118 8.03 14.73 16.65
N PHE A 119 7.23 15.15 15.67
CA PHE A 119 7.66 16.08 14.64
C PHE A 119 6.81 17.34 14.64
#